data_8c7e5a51c6c1ac2df28d8d09c9c644ce
#
_entry.id   8c7e5a51c6c1ac2df28d8d09c9c644ce
#
_cell.length_a   1.000
_cell.length_b   1.000
_cell.length_c   1.000
_cell.angle_alpha   90.00
_cell.angle_beta   90.00
_cell.angle_gamma   90.00
#
_symmetry.space_group_name_H-M   'P 1'
#
loop_
_entity.id
_entity.type
_entity.pdbx_description
1 polymer ?
#
loop_
_entity_poly.entity_id
_entity_poly.type
_entity_poly.pdbx_seq_one_letter_code
_entity_poly.pdbx_strand_id
1 'polypeptide(L)'
;MGHGFCMTLPSTRKRFHGFSLMEVMIVVVIIGILAALAYPNLEKYLKRARQTEAKTNLSAIYTAQKIYFSLHQSYVDDINELDLSLAQGDLYTFTIQEASTSTFKAQAEGNIDDDAALDTWTIDQDKNLFNTIDDVTAE
;
A
#
# COMPACT_ATOMS: atom_id res chain seq x y z
N MET A 1 80.16 -13.03 -21.38
CA MET A 1 79.12 -13.63 -22.28
C MET A 1 77.89 -13.93 -21.43
N GLY A 2 76.92 -13.02 -21.41
CA GLY A 2 75.66 -13.20 -20.70
C GLY A 2 74.50 -13.03 -21.67
N HIS A 3 73.91 -14.13 -22.03
CA HIS A 3 72.69 -14.13 -22.85
C HIS A 3 71.47 -13.77 -21.98
N GLY A 4 70.97 -12.56 -22.12
CA GLY A 4 69.69 -12.16 -21.55
C GLY A 4 68.54 -12.77 -22.30
N PHE A 5 67.86 -13.74 -21.68
CA PHE A 5 66.61 -14.31 -22.21
C PHE A 5 65.47 -13.38 -21.89
N CYS A 6 65.01 -12.64 -22.88
CA CYS A 6 63.83 -11.75 -22.76
C CYS A 6 62.58 -12.56 -22.97
N MET A 7 61.86 -12.85 -21.90
CA MET A 7 60.59 -13.61 -21.91
C MET A 7 59.45 -12.62 -22.21
N THR A 8 59.01 -12.56 -23.46
CA THR A 8 57.82 -11.80 -23.86
C THR A 8 56.57 -12.56 -23.50
N LEU A 9 55.82 -12.07 -22.50
CA LEU A 9 54.50 -12.57 -22.13
C LEU A 9 53.46 -12.15 -23.20
N PRO A 10 52.64 -13.06 -23.68
CA PRO A 10 51.58 -12.72 -24.62
C PRO A 10 50.47 -11.96 -23.89
N SER A 11 50.30 -10.68 -24.25
CA SER A 11 49.19 -9.85 -23.80
C SER A 11 47.90 -10.34 -24.46
N THR A 12 47.11 -11.13 -23.74
CA THR A 12 45.73 -11.46 -24.13
C THR A 12 44.81 -10.27 -23.91
N ARG A 13 44.65 -9.44 -24.94
CA ARG A 13 43.61 -8.40 -24.96
C ARG A 13 42.26 -9.09 -25.00
N LYS A 14 41.51 -9.13 -23.88
CA LYS A 14 40.10 -9.45 -23.87
C LYS A 14 39.37 -8.42 -24.74
N ARG A 15 38.81 -8.86 -25.86
CA ARG A 15 37.88 -8.04 -26.67
C ARG A 15 36.59 -7.90 -25.88
N PHE A 16 36.35 -6.72 -25.30
CA PHE A 16 35.04 -6.36 -24.82
C PHE A 16 34.15 -6.12 -26.04
N HIS A 17 33.15 -6.97 -26.25
CA HIS A 17 32.12 -6.72 -27.22
C HIS A 17 31.24 -5.59 -26.72
N GLY A 18 31.33 -4.43 -27.33
CA GLY A 18 30.40 -3.32 -27.06
C GLY A 18 29.02 -3.66 -27.64
N PHE A 19 27.96 -3.28 -26.95
CA PHE A 19 26.60 -3.39 -27.46
C PHE A 19 26.41 -2.53 -28.69
N SER A 20 25.72 -3.07 -29.69
CA SER A 20 25.31 -2.31 -30.88
C SER A 20 24.22 -1.31 -30.50
N LEU A 21 24.22 -0.13 -31.11
CA LEU A 21 23.17 0.88 -30.89
C LEU A 21 21.79 0.30 -31.24
N MET A 22 21.69 -0.54 -32.27
CA MET A 22 20.45 -1.21 -32.66
C MET A 22 19.97 -2.20 -31.58
N GLU A 23 20.86 -2.91 -30.92
CA GLU A 23 20.53 -3.86 -29.84
C GLU A 23 19.93 -3.15 -28.63
N VAL A 24 20.48 -1.99 -28.24
CA VAL A 24 19.93 -1.14 -27.18
C VAL A 24 18.57 -0.58 -27.59
N MET A 25 18.38 -0.16 -28.83
CA MET A 25 17.10 0.35 -29.32
C MET A 25 15.99 -0.71 -29.24
N ILE A 26 16.26 -1.95 -29.61
CA ILE A 26 15.27 -3.04 -29.51
C ILE A 26 14.90 -3.30 -28.05
N VAL A 27 15.86 -3.32 -27.15
CA VAL A 27 15.63 -3.51 -25.72
C VAL A 27 14.73 -2.40 -25.14
N VAL A 28 14.99 -1.14 -25.49
CA VAL A 28 14.18 -0.01 -25.02
C VAL A 28 12.74 -0.09 -25.55
N VAL A 29 12.54 -0.51 -26.79
CA VAL A 29 11.20 -0.71 -27.37
C VAL A 29 10.44 -1.80 -26.62
N ILE A 30 11.07 -2.93 -26.33
CA ILE A 30 10.45 -4.03 -25.58
C ILE A 30 10.07 -3.58 -24.16
N ILE A 31 10.98 -2.90 -23.46
CA ILE A 31 10.71 -2.36 -22.12
C ILE A 31 9.56 -1.36 -22.16
N GLY A 32 9.50 -0.50 -23.17
CA GLY A 32 8.41 0.47 -23.35
C GLY A 32 7.04 -0.20 -23.50
N ILE A 33 6.95 -1.26 -24.30
CA ILE A 33 5.70 -2.03 -24.49
C ILE A 33 5.29 -2.71 -23.18
N LEU A 34 6.23 -3.36 -22.48
CA LEU A 34 5.95 -4.03 -21.20
C LEU A 34 5.51 -3.03 -20.11
N ALA A 35 6.16 -1.87 -20.04
CA ALA A 35 5.80 -0.81 -19.09
C ALA A 35 4.37 -0.28 -19.36
N ALA A 36 3.99 -0.09 -20.62
CA ALA A 36 2.65 0.37 -20.97
C ALA A 36 1.54 -0.60 -20.55
N LEU A 37 1.80 -1.90 -20.59
CA LEU A 37 0.86 -2.94 -20.16
C LEU A 37 0.80 -3.11 -18.63
N ALA A 38 1.90 -2.78 -17.94
CA ALA A 38 1.99 -2.93 -16.48
C ALA A 38 1.35 -1.75 -15.72
N TYR A 39 1.32 -0.57 -16.31
CA TYR A 39 0.90 0.67 -15.65
C TYR A 39 -0.52 0.61 -15.04
N PRO A 40 -1.59 0.23 -15.77
CA PRO A 40 -2.95 0.23 -15.21
C PRO A 40 -3.13 -0.77 -14.05
N ASN A 41 -2.38 -1.86 -14.05
CA ASN A 41 -2.42 -2.82 -12.96
C ASN A 41 -1.74 -2.28 -11.70
N LEU A 42 -0.65 -1.51 -11.86
CA LEU A 42 0.07 -0.92 -10.74
C LEU A 42 -0.81 0.09 -9.97
N GLU A 43 -1.60 0.92 -10.64
CA GLU A 43 -2.52 1.86 -9.99
C GLU A 43 -3.54 1.14 -9.11
N LYS A 44 -4.16 0.07 -9.60
CA LYS A 44 -5.10 -0.74 -8.80
C LYS A 44 -4.44 -1.38 -7.58
N TYR A 45 -3.19 -1.80 -7.68
CA TYR A 45 -2.44 -2.30 -6.52
C TYR A 45 -2.13 -1.22 -5.50
N LEU A 46 -1.79 -0.01 -5.94
CA LEU A 46 -1.54 1.13 -5.05
C LEU A 46 -2.81 1.55 -4.32
N LYS A 47 -3.96 1.64 -5.01
CA LYS A 47 -5.26 1.92 -4.38
C LYS A 47 -5.59 0.88 -3.30
N ARG A 48 -5.43 -0.42 -3.60
CA ARG A 48 -5.64 -1.50 -2.61
C ARG A 48 -4.67 -1.44 -1.42
N ALA A 49 -3.43 -1.03 -1.66
CA ALA A 49 -2.46 -0.83 -0.59
C ALA A 49 -2.90 0.30 0.35
N ARG A 50 -3.44 1.40 -0.20
CA ARG A 50 -4.01 2.52 0.58
C ARG A 50 -5.22 2.08 1.41
N GLN A 51 -6.11 1.26 0.88
CA GLN A 51 -7.24 0.66 1.64
C GLN A 51 -6.79 -0.18 2.85
N THR A 52 -5.55 -0.67 2.86
CA THR A 52 -5.00 -1.40 4.01
C THR A 52 -4.91 -0.53 5.25
N GLU A 53 -4.67 0.77 5.11
CA GLU A 53 -4.69 1.73 6.22
C GLU A 53 -6.06 1.76 6.90
N ALA A 54 -7.14 1.92 6.12
CA ALA A 54 -8.50 1.91 6.66
C ALA A 54 -8.81 0.63 7.44
N LYS A 55 -8.49 -0.53 6.87
CA LYS A 55 -8.74 -1.84 7.48
C LYS A 55 -7.97 -2.04 8.78
N THR A 56 -6.70 -1.62 8.80
CA THR A 56 -5.83 -1.76 9.97
C THR A 56 -6.31 -0.86 11.11
N ASN A 57 -6.60 0.39 10.83
CA ASN A 57 -7.06 1.35 11.82
C ASN A 57 -8.48 1.04 12.33
N LEU A 58 -9.40 0.61 11.47
CA LEU A 58 -10.72 0.13 11.91
C LEU A 58 -10.62 -1.11 12.80
N SER A 59 -9.69 -2.01 12.52
CA SER A 59 -9.44 -3.17 13.39
C SER A 59 -8.84 -2.76 14.76
N ALA A 60 -8.03 -1.70 14.80
CA ALA A 60 -7.54 -1.13 16.05
C ALA A 60 -8.68 -0.48 16.85
N ILE A 61 -9.56 0.29 16.19
CA ILE A 61 -10.76 0.88 16.81
C ILE A 61 -11.66 -0.22 17.38
N TYR A 62 -11.90 -1.28 16.62
CA TYR A 62 -12.66 -2.43 17.13
C TYR A 62 -12.06 -2.99 18.42
N THR A 63 -10.75 -3.18 18.45
CA THR A 63 -10.06 -3.72 19.64
C THR A 63 -10.17 -2.78 20.83
N ALA A 64 -9.97 -1.48 20.63
CA ALA A 64 -10.10 -0.48 21.67
C ALA A 64 -11.55 -0.40 22.21
N GLN A 65 -12.55 -0.45 21.33
CA GLN A 65 -13.95 -0.51 21.71
C GLN A 65 -14.28 -1.77 22.55
N LYS A 66 -13.70 -2.92 22.23
CA LYS A 66 -13.88 -4.14 23.04
C LYS A 66 -13.22 -4.03 24.41
N ILE A 67 -12.07 -3.39 24.50
CA ILE A 67 -11.40 -3.11 25.79
C ILE A 67 -12.26 -2.14 26.62
N TYR A 68 -12.73 -1.05 26.02
CA TYR A 68 -13.60 -0.09 26.68
C TYR A 68 -14.89 -0.76 27.21
N PHE A 69 -15.53 -1.56 26.36
CA PHE A 69 -16.72 -2.33 26.72
C PHE A 69 -16.48 -3.28 27.90
N SER A 70 -15.32 -3.92 27.98
CA SER A 70 -14.99 -4.82 29.10
C SER A 70 -14.94 -4.11 30.46
N LEU A 71 -14.63 -2.81 30.46
CA LEU A 71 -14.52 -2.00 31.65
C LEU A 71 -15.81 -1.25 32.01
N HIS A 72 -16.55 -0.78 31.00
CA HIS A 72 -17.68 0.14 31.17
C HIS A 72 -19.04 -0.48 30.81
N GLN A 73 -19.07 -1.69 30.24
CA GLN A 73 -20.30 -2.40 29.78
C GLN A 73 -21.09 -1.59 28.74
N SER A 74 -20.42 -0.71 28.02
CA SER A 74 -20.96 0.08 26.92
C SER A 74 -19.85 0.42 25.93
N TYR A 75 -20.22 0.68 24.70
CA TYR A 75 -19.33 1.28 23.71
C TYR A 75 -19.34 2.79 23.81
N VAL A 76 -18.29 3.45 23.34
CA VAL A 76 -18.14 4.91 23.36
C VAL A 76 -18.24 5.48 21.95
N ASP A 77 -18.85 6.66 21.82
CA ASP A 77 -19.03 7.37 20.56
C ASP A 77 -17.91 8.38 20.26
N ASP A 78 -17.10 8.74 21.28
CA ASP A 78 -15.93 9.58 21.08
C ASP A 78 -14.66 8.74 20.90
N ILE A 79 -14.05 8.84 19.74
CA ILE A 79 -12.79 8.15 19.42
C ILE A 79 -11.64 8.57 20.32
N ASN A 80 -11.68 9.80 20.88
CA ASN A 80 -10.64 10.32 21.76
C ASN A 80 -10.68 9.71 23.16
N GLU A 81 -11.79 9.12 23.56
CA GLU A 81 -11.90 8.37 24.81
C GLU A 81 -11.30 6.96 24.72
N LEU A 82 -11.03 6.50 23.51
CA LEU A 82 -10.36 5.23 23.29
C LEU A 82 -8.85 5.41 23.46
N ASP A 83 -8.24 4.58 24.30
CA ASP A 83 -6.78 4.50 24.41
C ASP A 83 -6.22 3.75 23.19
N LEU A 84 -6.12 4.46 22.06
CA LEU A 84 -5.63 3.90 20.83
C LEU A 84 -4.65 4.84 20.13
N SER A 85 -3.67 4.23 19.47
CA SER A 85 -2.78 4.91 18.57
C SER A 85 -3.10 4.42 17.16
N LEU A 86 -3.76 5.28 16.36
CA LEU A 86 -4.01 4.97 14.97
C LEU A 86 -2.70 5.01 14.19
N ALA A 87 -2.53 4.07 13.27
CA ALA A 87 -1.42 4.14 12.33
C ALA A 87 -1.57 5.44 11.53
N GLN A 88 -0.57 6.30 11.63
CA GLN A 88 -0.58 7.61 10.99
C GLN A 88 -0.54 7.43 9.46
N GLY A 89 -1.68 7.69 8.84
CA GLY A 89 -1.83 7.94 7.43
C GLY A 89 -2.74 9.15 7.28
N ASP A 90 -2.51 9.94 6.25
CA ASP A 90 -3.29 11.16 6.02
C ASP A 90 -4.47 10.92 5.06
N LEU A 91 -4.71 9.65 4.67
CA LEU A 91 -5.68 9.33 3.63
C LEU A 91 -7.10 9.19 4.17
N TYR A 92 -7.27 8.66 5.38
CA TYR A 92 -8.58 8.35 5.95
C TYR A 92 -8.86 9.15 7.22
N THR A 93 -10.11 9.60 7.33
CA THR A 93 -10.69 10.12 8.56
C THR A 93 -11.51 9.03 9.24
N PHE A 94 -11.29 8.83 10.54
CA PHE A 94 -11.96 7.80 11.33
C PHE A 94 -12.98 8.42 12.26
N THR A 95 -14.20 7.90 12.25
CA THR A 95 -15.30 8.35 13.10
C THR A 95 -16.08 7.18 13.67
N ILE A 96 -16.66 7.36 14.86
CA ILE A 96 -17.64 6.42 15.39
C ILE A 96 -19.02 6.97 15.07
N GLN A 97 -19.77 6.23 14.24
CA GLN A 97 -21.09 6.66 13.74
C GLN A 97 -22.18 6.42 14.77
N GLU A 98 -22.07 5.30 15.47
CA GLU A 98 -23.05 4.85 16.45
C GLU A 98 -22.34 4.12 17.58
N ALA A 99 -22.75 4.37 18.84
CA ALA A 99 -22.32 3.61 19.99
C ALA A 99 -23.45 3.48 21.00
N SER A 100 -23.58 2.30 21.59
CA SER A 100 -24.61 1.98 22.56
C SER A 100 -24.09 0.97 23.59
N THR A 101 -24.97 0.48 24.45
CA THR A 101 -24.63 -0.60 25.40
C THR A 101 -24.43 -1.97 24.73
N SER A 102 -24.79 -2.15 23.47
CA SER A 102 -24.73 -3.46 22.80
C SER A 102 -24.11 -3.42 21.41
N THR A 103 -24.12 -2.29 20.76
CA THR A 103 -23.67 -2.13 19.36
C THR A 103 -22.78 -0.92 19.18
N PHE A 104 -21.87 -0.97 18.24
CA PHE A 104 -21.18 0.20 17.70
C PHE A 104 -20.95 0.04 16.21
N LYS A 105 -20.74 1.16 15.55
CA LYS A 105 -20.33 1.23 14.15
C LYS A 105 -19.30 2.33 13.97
N ALA A 106 -18.13 1.95 13.52
CA ALA A 106 -17.06 2.89 13.17
C ALA A 106 -16.89 2.95 11.66
N GLN A 107 -16.50 4.10 11.15
CA GLN A 107 -16.31 4.39 9.74
C GLN A 107 -14.92 4.97 9.50
N ALA A 108 -14.32 4.56 8.40
CA ALA A 108 -13.18 5.19 7.78
C ALA A 108 -13.63 5.74 6.42
N GLU A 109 -13.37 7.01 6.17
CA GLU A 109 -13.70 7.68 4.92
C GLU A 109 -12.47 8.44 4.42
N GLY A 110 -12.12 8.24 3.16
CA GLY A 110 -10.94 8.87 2.59
C GLY A 110 -10.92 8.84 1.07
N ASN A 111 -10.16 9.75 0.50
CA ASN A 111 -9.88 9.79 -0.94
C ASN A 111 -8.56 9.05 -1.16
N ILE A 112 -8.58 7.97 -1.92
CA ILE A 112 -7.40 7.15 -2.19
C ILE A 112 -6.75 7.45 -3.54
N ASP A 113 -7.32 8.36 -4.31
CA ASP A 113 -6.77 8.85 -5.57
C ASP A 113 -7.13 10.33 -5.80
N ASP A 114 -6.99 10.82 -7.03
CA ASP A 114 -7.21 12.23 -7.37
C ASP A 114 -8.61 12.51 -7.90
N ASP A 115 -9.57 11.58 -7.75
CA ASP A 115 -10.95 11.78 -8.17
C ASP A 115 -11.86 12.31 -7.04
N ALA A 116 -13.16 12.46 -7.30
CA ALA A 116 -14.11 12.97 -6.33
C ALA A 116 -14.79 11.88 -5.49
N ALA A 117 -14.57 10.61 -5.79
CA ALA A 117 -15.13 9.51 -5.05
C ALA A 117 -14.41 9.31 -3.72
N LEU A 118 -15.12 8.88 -2.69
CA LEU A 118 -14.54 8.59 -1.38
C LEU A 118 -14.67 7.11 -1.11
N ASP A 119 -13.54 6.48 -0.82
CA ASP A 119 -13.51 5.10 -0.32
C ASP A 119 -14.03 5.07 1.11
N THR A 120 -15.03 4.24 1.37
CA THR A 120 -15.70 4.20 2.67
C THR A 120 -15.76 2.78 3.22
N TRP A 121 -15.12 2.59 4.38
CA TRP A 121 -15.10 1.34 5.12
C TRP A 121 -15.83 1.47 6.45
N THR A 122 -16.53 0.42 6.86
CA THR A 122 -17.19 0.36 8.17
C THR A 122 -16.88 -0.93 8.90
N ILE A 123 -16.86 -0.88 10.24
CA ILE A 123 -16.72 -2.03 11.12
C ILE A 123 -17.76 -1.96 12.24
N ASP A 124 -18.30 -3.13 12.61
CA ASP A 124 -19.29 -3.27 13.68
C ASP A 124 -18.76 -4.05 14.89
N GLN A 125 -19.62 -4.25 15.89
CA GLN A 125 -19.33 -4.99 17.12
C GLN A 125 -19.04 -6.49 16.91
N ASP A 126 -19.44 -7.04 15.77
CA ASP A 126 -19.21 -8.44 15.38
C ASP A 126 -17.95 -8.63 14.54
N LYS A 127 -17.19 -7.52 14.38
CA LYS A 127 -15.98 -7.45 13.53
C LYS A 127 -16.27 -7.64 12.05
N ASN A 128 -17.49 -7.34 11.61
CA ASN A 128 -17.80 -7.31 10.20
C ASN A 128 -17.20 -6.04 9.59
N LEU A 129 -16.28 -6.23 8.68
CA LEU A 129 -15.61 -5.15 7.95
C LEU A 129 -16.20 -5.09 6.54
N PHE A 130 -16.88 -3.98 6.22
CA PHE A 130 -17.51 -3.78 4.93
C PHE A 130 -16.89 -2.59 4.21
N ASN A 131 -16.68 -2.73 2.91
CA ASN A 131 -16.47 -1.61 2.02
C ASN A 131 -17.85 -1.15 1.53
N THR A 132 -18.29 0.00 1.98
CA THR A 132 -19.61 0.56 1.63
C THR A 132 -19.54 1.26 0.28
N ILE A 133 -18.42 1.91 -0.01
CA ILE A 133 -18.10 2.53 -1.29
C ILE A 133 -16.66 2.15 -1.63
N ASP A 134 -16.48 1.37 -2.71
CA ASP A 134 -15.17 0.88 -3.15
C ASP A 134 -14.66 1.73 -4.32
N ASP A 135 -13.77 2.66 -4.01
CA ASP A 135 -13.16 3.58 -4.96
C ASP A 135 -12.11 2.93 -5.89
N VAL A 136 -11.74 1.66 -5.64
CA VAL A 136 -10.88 0.89 -6.57
C VAL A 136 -11.65 0.43 -7.80
N THR A 137 -12.96 0.21 -7.66
CA THR A 137 -13.84 -0.37 -8.69
C THR A 137 -14.89 0.61 -9.22
N ALA A 138 -15.07 1.76 -8.57
CA ALA A 138 -15.92 2.84 -9.04
C ALA A 138 -15.16 3.58 -10.18
N GLU A 139 -15.49 3.31 -11.45
CA GLU A 139 -15.12 4.07 -12.63
C GLU A 139 -16.33 4.86 -13.14
#